data_71c181cea9ddb663b8575b8cbf380cbb
#
_entry.id   71c181cea9ddb663b8575b8cbf380cbb
#
_cell.length_a   1.000
_cell.length_b   1.000
_cell.length_c   1.000
_cell.angle_alpha   90.00
_cell.angle_beta   90.00
_cell.angle_gamma   90.00
#
_symmetry.space_group_name_H-M   'P 1'
#
loop_
_entity.id
_entity.type
_entity.pdbx_description
1 polymer ?
#
loop_
_entity_poly.entity_id
_entity_poly.type
_entity_poly.pdbx_seq_one_letter_code
_entity_poly.pdbx_strand_id
1 'polypeptide(L)'
;MAFPLKAETILILGDSLSASYGMEEKDGWINLLRPRLEGHTLVSGAVSGETSAGGLRRLPALLESAKPDAVLVMLGGNDGLRGFSPAELKKNLTKIIDLSQASGARVLLSEVMVPTNYGPRYAKAFAEVYAELGALPGVTLMPFFMTGIITDPQLMQRDGIHPNEAAQPKIADFMQPWFVSVLENRPKA
;
A
#
# COMPACT_ATOMS: atom_id res chain seq x y z
N MET A 1 -15.38 -15.61 27.69
CA MET A 1 -16.27 -15.06 26.64
C MET A 1 -15.41 -14.30 25.64
N ALA A 2 -15.31 -14.78 24.40
CA ALA A 2 -14.65 -14.02 23.36
C ALA A 2 -15.59 -12.87 22.96
N PHE A 3 -15.16 -11.62 23.11
CA PHE A 3 -15.89 -10.50 22.54
C PHE A 3 -15.88 -10.66 21.01
N PRO A 4 -17.00 -10.45 20.33
CA PRO A 4 -16.99 -10.46 18.88
C PRO A 4 -15.98 -9.42 18.41
N LEU A 5 -15.05 -9.85 17.53
CA LEU A 5 -14.11 -8.94 16.89
C LEU A 5 -14.92 -7.87 16.16
N LYS A 6 -14.71 -6.60 16.53
CA LYS A 6 -15.36 -5.49 15.84
C LYS A 6 -14.96 -5.55 14.37
N ALA A 7 -15.95 -5.55 13.48
CA ALA A 7 -15.70 -5.38 12.05
C ALA A 7 -14.91 -4.07 11.80
N GLU A 8 -13.84 -4.16 11.05
CA GLU A 8 -12.99 -3.02 10.73
C GLU A 8 -12.87 -2.84 9.22
N THR A 9 -12.64 -1.61 8.80
CA THR A 9 -12.46 -1.23 7.40
C THR A 9 -11.01 -0.85 7.15
N ILE A 10 -10.39 -1.45 6.13
CA ILE A 10 -9.07 -1.08 5.63
C ILE A 10 -9.23 -0.41 4.27
N LEU A 11 -8.74 0.83 4.16
CA LEU A 11 -8.61 1.54 2.90
C LEU A 11 -7.24 1.24 2.29
N ILE A 12 -7.21 0.80 1.04
CA ILE A 12 -5.98 0.61 0.28
C ILE A 12 -5.79 1.82 -0.64
N LEU A 13 -4.87 2.71 -0.30
CA LEU A 13 -4.45 3.85 -1.11
C LEU A 13 -3.23 3.44 -1.94
N GLY A 14 -3.46 3.05 -3.19
CA GLY A 14 -2.45 2.45 -4.05
C GLY A 14 -2.51 2.91 -5.51
N ASP A 15 -1.64 2.32 -6.30
CA ASP A 15 -1.52 2.55 -7.73
C ASP A 15 -1.90 1.29 -8.57
N SER A 16 -1.30 1.14 -9.75
CA SER A 16 -1.56 0.00 -10.65
C SER A 16 -1.25 -1.37 -10.04
N LEU A 17 -0.32 -1.45 -9.07
CA LEU A 17 0.01 -2.71 -8.40
C LEU A 17 -1.13 -3.22 -7.49
N SER A 18 -2.09 -2.36 -7.17
CA SER A 18 -3.28 -2.68 -6.38
C SER A 18 -4.59 -2.57 -7.17
N ALA A 19 -4.56 -1.99 -8.37
CA ALA A 19 -5.74 -1.73 -9.19
C ALA A 19 -6.05 -2.87 -10.19
N SER A 20 -5.51 -4.07 -10.02
CA SER A 20 -5.68 -5.21 -10.95
C SER A 20 -5.31 -4.85 -12.40
N TYR A 21 -4.26 -4.06 -12.59
CA TYR A 21 -3.86 -3.59 -13.92
C TYR A 21 -3.60 -4.77 -14.87
N GLY A 22 -4.24 -4.73 -16.06
CA GLY A 22 -4.06 -5.75 -17.09
C GLY A 22 -4.79 -7.08 -16.85
N MET A 23 -5.65 -7.18 -15.83
CA MET A 23 -6.43 -8.37 -15.49
C MET A 23 -7.84 -8.01 -15.02
N GLU A 24 -8.70 -9.01 -14.85
CA GLU A 24 -10.01 -8.78 -14.24
C GLU A 24 -9.87 -8.47 -12.75
N GLU A 25 -10.71 -7.58 -12.23
CA GLU A 25 -10.66 -7.15 -10.83
C GLU A 25 -10.78 -8.32 -9.84
N LYS A 26 -11.58 -9.33 -10.18
CA LYS A 26 -11.77 -10.53 -9.34
C LYS A 26 -10.49 -11.32 -9.11
N ASP A 27 -9.54 -11.25 -10.06
CA ASP A 27 -8.27 -11.99 -10.03
C ASP A 27 -7.16 -11.23 -9.28
N GLY A 28 -7.38 -9.94 -8.97
CA GLY A 28 -6.44 -9.12 -8.22
C GLY A 28 -6.35 -9.50 -6.75
N TRP A 29 -5.17 -9.29 -6.15
CA TRP A 29 -4.85 -9.71 -4.79
C TRP A 29 -5.82 -9.17 -3.72
N ILE A 30 -6.38 -7.96 -3.90
CA ILE A 30 -7.36 -7.40 -2.96
C ILE A 30 -8.62 -8.29 -2.92
N ASN A 31 -9.13 -8.70 -4.07
CA ASN A 31 -10.32 -9.56 -4.13
C ASN A 31 -10.04 -10.98 -3.67
N LEU A 32 -8.83 -11.49 -3.91
CA LEU A 32 -8.40 -12.79 -3.37
C LEU A 32 -8.24 -12.76 -1.84
N LEU A 33 -7.91 -11.60 -1.29
CA LEU A 33 -7.72 -11.42 0.16
C LEU A 33 -9.05 -11.23 0.91
N ARG A 34 -10.08 -10.63 0.30
CA ARG A 34 -11.38 -10.37 0.92
C ARG A 34 -11.97 -11.57 1.67
N PRO A 35 -12.08 -12.77 1.08
CA PRO A 35 -12.65 -13.93 1.78
C PRO A 35 -11.77 -14.47 2.91
N ARG A 36 -10.50 -14.06 2.97
CA ARG A 36 -9.54 -14.49 4.02
C ARG A 36 -9.60 -13.62 5.28
N LEU A 37 -10.26 -12.46 5.20
CA LEU A 37 -10.40 -11.49 6.28
C LEU A 37 -11.88 -11.36 6.65
N GLU A 38 -12.51 -12.49 7.01
CA GLU A 38 -13.91 -12.54 7.37
C GLU A 38 -14.27 -11.52 8.47
N GLY A 39 -15.40 -10.83 8.28
CA GLY A 39 -15.86 -9.80 9.20
C GLY A 39 -15.20 -8.43 9.03
N HIS A 40 -14.22 -8.28 8.13
CA HIS A 40 -13.57 -7.01 7.82
C HIS A 40 -13.89 -6.56 6.39
N THR A 41 -13.77 -5.25 6.15
CA THR A 41 -14.03 -4.65 4.82
C THR A 41 -12.74 -4.11 4.22
N LEU A 42 -12.43 -4.52 2.98
CA LEU A 42 -11.35 -3.94 2.19
C LEU A 42 -11.94 -2.97 1.15
N VAL A 43 -11.57 -1.69 1.25
CA VAL A 43 -11.95 -0.64 0.30
C VAL A 43 -10.77 -0.32 -0.59
N SER A 44 -10.90 -0.57 -1.89
CA SER A 44 -9.87 -0.20 -2.85
C SER A 44 -9.99 1.27 -3.22
N GLY A 45 -8.97 2.05 -2.90
CA GLY A 45 -8.74 3.41 -3.40
C GLY A 45 -7.61 3.46 -4.43
N ALA A 46 -7.23 2.31 -4.98
CA ALA A 46 -6.14 2.21 -5.95
C ALA A 46 -6.54 2.77 -7.33
N VAL A 47 -5.62 3.50 -7.95
CA VAL A 47 -5.78 4.04 -9.31
C VAL A 47 -4.47 3.84 -10.08
N SER A 48 -4.55 3.24 -11.27
CA SER A 48 -3.38 3.02 -12.12
C SER A 48 -2.70 4.34 -12.48
N GLY A 49 -1.36 4.36 -12.39
CA GLY A 49 -0.55 5.55 -12.66
C GLY A 49 -0.54 6.61 -11.54
N GLU A 50 -1.15 6.32 -10.39
CA GLU A 50 -1.26 7.26 -9.28
C GLU A 50 0.11 7.57 -8.67
N THR A 51 0.33 8.84 -8.36
CA THR A 51 1.50 9.36 -7.65
C THR A 51 1.17 9.66 -6.20
N SER A 52 2.18 9.91 -5.38
CA SER A 52 1.98 10.37 -4.01
C SER A 52 1.15 11.66 -3.93
N ALA A 53 1.37 12.60 -4.86
CA ALA A 53 0.59 13.84 -4.95
C ALA A 53 -0.87 13.59 -5.35
N GLY A 54 -1.13 12.66 -6.27
CA GLY A 54 -2.48 12.30 -6.69
C GLY A 54 -3.25 11.60 -5.57
N GLY A 55 -2.63 10.64 -4.91
CA GLY A 55 -3.20 9.96 -3.76
C GLY A 55 -3.54 10.93 -2.62
N LEU A 56 -2.64 11.89 -2.34
CA LEU A 56 -2.90 12.93 -1.34
C LEU A 56 -4.14 13.77 -1.68
N ARG A 57 -4.33 14.14 -2.94
CA ARG A 57 -5.53 14.92 -3.35
C ARG A 57 -6.83 14.16 -3.15
N ARG A 58 -6.83 12.82 -3.37
CA ARG A 58 -8.04 11.99 -3.27
C ARG A 58 -8.33 11.52 -1.84
N LEU A 59 -7.31 11.47 -1.00
CA LEU A 59 -7.39 10.89 0.34
C LEU A 59 -8.53 11.47 1.20
N PRO A 60 -8.76 12.80 1.28
CA PRO A 60 -9.84 13.34 2.14
C PRO A 60 -11.22 12.76 1.81
N ALA A 61 -11.58 12.68 0.53
CA ALA A 61 -12.86 12.10 0.11
C ALA A 61 -12.95 10.60 0.39
N LEU A 62 -11.83 9.88 0.25
CA LEU A 62 -11.76 8.45 0.57
C LEU A 62 -11.89 8.20 2.08
N LEU A 63 -11.27 9.00 2.92
CA LEU A 63 -11.41 8.92 4.38
C LEU A 63 -12.84 9.20 4.83
N GLU A 64 -13.48 10.22 4.24
CA GLU A 64 -14.87 10.57 4.55
C GLU A 64 -15.84 9.45 4.16
N SER A 65 -15.67 8.88 2.98
CA SER A 65 -16.58 7.84 2.46
C SER A 65 -16.36 6.47 3.11
N ALA A 66 -15.12 6.04 3.28
CA ALA A 66 -14.78 4.72 3.80
C ALA A 66 -14.75 4.66 5.34
N LYS A 67 -14.44 5.77 6.01
CA LYS A 67 -14.24 5.85 7.47
C LYS A 67 -13.36 4.70 7.98
N PRO A 68 -12.15 4.55 7.44
CA PRO A 68 -11.33 3.37 7.67
C PRO A 68 -10.77 3.33 9.09
N ASP A 69 -10.65 2.13 9.65
CA ASP A 69 -9.92 1.87 10.89
C ASP A 69 -8.40 1.74 10.64
N ALA A 70 -8.02 1.44 9.39
CA ALA A 70 -6.62 1.42 8.95
C ALA A 70 -6.50 1.85 7.47
N VAL A 71 -5.38 2.47 7.13
CA VAL A 71 -5.02 2.85 5.75
C VAL A 71 -3.72 2.16 5.37
N LEU A 72 -3.75 1.35 4.33
CA LEU A 72 -2.55 0.88 3.65
C LEU A 72 -2.14 1.90 2.59
N VAL A 73 -0.94 2.44 2.70
CA VAL A 73 -0.35 3.39 1.76
C VAL A 73 0.68 2.66 0.89
N MET A 74 0.38 2.49 -0.39
CA MET A 74 1.22 1.82 -1.39
C MET A 74 1.42 2.76 -2.58
N LEU A 75 2.09 3.88 -2.35
CA LEU A 75 2.35 4.94 -3.33
C LEU A 75 3.83 5.31 -3.36
N GLY A 76 4.26 5.86 -4.48
CA GLY A 76 5.63 6.31 -4.73
C GLY A 76 6.29 5.61 -5.91
N GLY A 77 5.77 4.46 -6.36
CA GLY A 77 6.28 3.76 -7.54
C GLY A 77 6.28 4.66 -8.78
N ASN A 78 5.18 5.34 -9.04
CA ASN A 78 5.06 6.28 -10.17
C ASN A 78 5.88 7.55 -9.98
N ASP A 79 6.09 8.02 -8.75
CA ASP A 79 7.01 9.11 -8.43
C ASP A 79 8.44 8.69 -8.82
N GLY A 80 8.86 7.50 -8.41
CA GLY A 80 10.17 6.95 -8.73
C GLY A 80 10.38 6.68 -10.21
N LEU A 81 9.41 6.09 -10.91
CA LEU A 81 9.47 5.84 -12.35
C LEU A 81 9.59 7.14 -13.17
N ARG A 82 9.07 8.25 -12.67
CA ARG A 82 9.14 9.57 -13.31
C ARG A 82 10.33 10.41 -12.84
N GLY A 83 11.16 9.89 -11.95
CA GLY A 83 12.32 10.59 -11.41
C GLY A 83 11.95 11.79 -10.53
N PHE A 84 10.79 11.78 -9.89
CA PHE A 84 10.37 12.86 -9.00
C PHE A 84 11.25 12.95 -7.76
N SER A 85 11.32 14.14 -7.16
CA SER A 85 12.17 14.39 -6.01
C SER A 85 11.78 13.53 -4.80
N PRO A 86 12.73 12.81 -4.15
CA PRO A 86 12.46 12.12 -2.88
C PRO A 86 11.94 13.06 -1.78
N ALA A 87 12.33 14.34 -1.80
CA ALA A 87 11.81 15.33 -0.85
C ALA A 87 10.32 15.63 -1.06
N GLU A 88 9.84 15.71 -2.30
CA GLU A 88 8.42 15.86 -2.60
C GLU A 88 7.64 14.60 -2.25
N LEU A 89 8.18 13.42 -2.53
CA LEU A 89 7.60 12.15 -2.10
C LEU A 89 7.41 12.13 -0.58
N LYS A 90 8.47 12.45 0.17
CA LYS A 90 8.43 12.51 1.64
C LYS A 90 7.35 13.46 2.14
N LYS A 91 7.29 14.67 1.59
CA LYS A 91 6.29 15.68 1.94
C LYS A 91 4.85 15.19 1.71
N ASN A 92 4.60 14.54 0.58
CA ASN A 92 3.28 14.02 0.25
C ASN A 92 2.90 12.84 1.15
N LEU A 93 3.80 11.87 1.33
CA LEU A 93 3.55 10.71 2.20
C LEU A 93 3.38 11.12 3.68
N THR A 94 4.15 12.11 4.17
CA THR A 94 3.95 12.66 5.52
C THR A 94 2.53 13.19 5.68
N LYS A 95 2.04 13.98 4.74
CA LYS A 95 0.66 14.52 4.79
C LYS A 95 -0.40 13.41 4.68
N ILE A 96 -0.16 12.36 3.89
CA ILE A 96 -1.04 11.21 3.81
C ILE A 96 -1.13 10.51 5.17
N ILE A 97 0.00 10.30 5.83
CA ILE A 97 0.08 9.70 7.16
C ILE A 97 -0.67 10.58 8.17
N ASP A 98 -0.37 11.87 8.21
CA ASP A 98 -1.00 12.82 9.14
C ASP A 98 -2.52 12.85 8.99
N LEU A 99 -3.04 12.93 7.77
CA LEU A 99 -4.48 12.92 7.50
C LEU A 99 -5.13 11.60 7.89
N SER A 100 -4.47 10.47 7.61
CA SER A 100 -4.96 9.15 7.98
C SER A 100 -5.03 9.01 9.51
N GLN A 101 -3.98 9.40 10.22
CA GLN A 101 -3.95 9.35 11.69
C GLN A 101 -4.95 10.33 12.32
N ALA A 102 -5.10 11.53 11.76
CA ALA A 102 -6.08 12.51 12.22
C ALA A 102 -7.54 12.02 12.06
N SER A 103 -7.81 11.12 11.10
CA SER A 103 -9.10 10.45 10.97
C SER A 103 -9.32 9.30 11.96
N GLY A 104 -8.32 8.97 12.79
CA GLY A 104 -8.33 7.85 13.73
C GLY A 104 -7.84 6.53 13.13
N ALA A 105 -7.39 6.52 11.88
CA ALA A 105 -6.92 5.31 11.22
C ALA A 105 -5.46 4.97 11.59
N ARG A 106 -5.16 3.69 11.76
CA ARG A 106 -3.79 3.18 11.81
C ARG A 106 -3.19 3.19 10.41
N VAL A 107 -1.88 3.40 10.31
CA VAL A 107 -1.20 3.46 9.01
C VAL A 107 -0.28 2.25 8.82
N LEU A 108 -0.48 1.54 7.73
CA LEU A 108 0.43 0.55 7.19
C LEU A 108 1.08 1.17 5.95
N LEU A 109 2.40 1.41 5.99
CA LEU A 109 3.16 2.00 4.90
C LEU A 109 3.97 0.92 4.20
N SER A 110 3.74 0.70 2.91
CA SER A 110 4.56 -0.22 2.12
C SER A 110 5.81 0.48 1.60
N GLU A 111 6.97 -0.13 1.79
CA GLU A 111 8.16 0.24 1.04
C GLU A 111 7.90 0.13 -0.47
N VAL A 112 8.58 0.95 -1.23
CA VAL A 112 8.61 0.90 -2.70
C VAL A 112 10.06 0.93 -3.16
N MET A 113 10.40 0.05 -4.08
CA MET A 113 11.69 0.06 -4.74
C MET A 113 11.59 0.77 -6.08
N VAL A 114 12.60 1.56 -6.41
CA VAL A 114 12.71 2.24 -7.70
C VAL A 114 13.78 1.58 -8.57
N PRO A 115 13.64 1.65 -9.90
CA PRO A 115 14.69 1.20 -10.82
C PRO A 115 16.00 1.92 -10.57
N THR A 116 17.10 1.20 -10.75
CA THR A 116 18.46 1.73 -10.49
C THR A 116 19.00 2.65 -11.58
N ASN A 117 18.25 2.86 -12.67
CA ASN A 117 18.65 3.70 -13.80
C ASN A 117 18.84 5.20 -13.44
N TYR A 118 18.24 5.66 -12.33
CA TYR A 118 18.48 7.00 -11.78
C TYR A 118 19.73 7.09 -10.90
N GLY A 119 20.45 5.98 -10.75
CA GLY A 119 21.68 5.88 -9.98
C GLY A 119 21.48 5.57 -8.48
N PRO A 120 22.55 5.10 -7.83
CA PRO A 120 22.47 4.60 -6.44
C PRO A 120 22.13 5.70 -5.42
N ARG A 121 22.53 6.94 -5.69
CA ARG A 121 22.23 8.08 -4.81
C ARG A 121 20.73 8.37 -4.75
N TYR A 122 20.05 8.33 -5.89
CA TYR A 122 18.60 8.52 -5.97
C TYR A 122 17.88 7.37 -5.29
N ALA A 123 18.24 6.12 -5.62
CA ALA A 123 17.62 4.93 -5.04
C ALA A 123 17.76 4.90 -3.50
N LYS A 124 18.93 5.28 -2.99
CA LYS A 124 19.18 5.40 -1.54
C LYS A 124 18.28 6.48 -0.91
N ALA A 125 18.27 7.69 -1.46
CA ALA A 125 17.46 8.79 -0.94
C ALA A 125 15.95 8.47 -0.98
N PHE A 126 15.50 7.72 -2.00
CA PHE A 126 14.13 7.26 -2.12
C PHE A 126 13.77 6.23 -1.04
N ALA A 127 14.63 5.24 -0.80
CA ALA A 127 14.44 4.24 0.26
C ALA A 127 14.46 4.86 1.67
N GLU A 128 15.32 5.84 1.90
CA GLU A 128 15.40 6.57 3.18
C GLU A 128 14.08 7.26 3.55
N VAL A 129 13.28 7.70 2.57
CA VAL A 129 11.96 8.28 2.82
C VAL A 129 11.06 7.30 3.58
N TYR A 130 10.99 6.05 3.12
CA TYR A 130 10.14 5.03 3.77
C TYR A 130 10.67 4.62 5.14
N ALA A 131 12.00 4.47 5.28
CA ALA A 131 12.62 4.14 6.55
C ALA A 131 12.34 5.23 7.61
N GLU A 132 12.46 6.51 7.25
CA GLU A 132 12.19 7.62 8.15
C GLU A 132 10.70 7.71 8.52
N LEU A 133 9.79 7.57 7.54
CA LEU A 133 8.36 7.63 7.78
C LEU A 133 7.85 6.40 8.53
N GLY A 134 8.44 5.23 8.28
CA GLY A 134 8.13 3.99 9.01
C GLY A 134 8.54 4.03 10.49
N ALA A 135 9.45 4.92 10.87
CA ALA A 135 9.84 5.14 12.26
C ALA A 135 8.90 6.08 13.04
N LEU A 136 7.91 6.68 12.36
CA LEU A 136 6.96 7.57 13.01
C LEU A 136 5.99 6.79 13.92
N PRO A 137 5.56 7.37 15.05
CA PRO A 137 4.55 6.77 15.92
C PRO A 137 3.26 6.44 15.15
N GLY A 138 2.72 5.25 15.39
CA GLY A 138 1.45 4.81 14.76
C GLY A 138 1.57 4.41 13.29
N VAL A 139 2.80 4.33 12.75
CA VAL A 139 3.08 3.81 11.42
C VAL A 139 3.70 2.43 11.54
N THR A 140 3.17 1.47 10.80
CA THR A 140 3.77 0.14 10.62
C THR A 140 4.39 0.09 9.23
N LEU A 141 5.71 -0.10 9.14
CA LEU A 141 6.41 -0.24 7.87
C LEU A 141 6.34 -1.69 7.39
N MET A 142 5.88 -1.88 6.16
CA MET A 142 5.81 -3.16 5.49
C MET A 142 6.89 -3.22 4.39
N PRO A 143 7.66 -4.30 4.27
CA PRO A 143 8.62 -4.47 3.19
C PRO A 143 7.96 -4.41 1.82
N PHE A 144 8.76 -4.13 0.78
CA PHE A 144 8.25 -4.11 -0.58
C PHE A 144 7.76 -5.50 -1.02
N PHE A 145 6.46 -5.63 -1.20
CA PHE A 145 5.78 -6.91 -1.45
C PHE A 145 6.16 -7.58 -2.78
N MET A 146 6.72 -6.83 -3.72
CA MET A 146 7.14 -7.35 -5.02
C MET A 146 8.54 -8.01 -5.01
N THR A 147 9.27 -7.97 -3.89
CA THR A 147 10.67 -8.42 -3.83
C THR A 147 10.86 -9.87 -4.30
N GLY A 148 9.94 -10.76 -3.97
CA GLY A 148 9.99 -12.16 -4.41
C GLY A 148 9.29 -12.43 -5.76
N ILE A 149 8.73 -11.41 -6.40
CA ILE A 149 7.91 -11.51 -7.61
C ILE A 149 8.65 -10.93 -8.81
N ILE A 150 9.24 -9.74 -8.66
CA ILE A 150 9.86 -8.98 -9.75
C ILE A 150 11.03 -9.68 -10.41
N THR A 151 11.66 -10.64 -9.74
CA THR A 151 12.77 -11.44 -10.28
C THR A 151 12.33 -12.70 -11.01
N ASP A 152 11.06 -13.05 -10.97
CA ASP A 152 10.49 -14.22 -11.65
C ASP A 152 9.69 -13.77 -12.88
N PRO A 153 10.21 -13.96 -14.11
CA PRO A 153 9.52 -13.58 -15.33
C PRO A 153 8.14 -14.25 -15.52
N GLN A 154 7.90 -15.40 -14.88
CA GLN A 154 6.62 -16.11 -14.95
C GLN A 154 5.52 -15.42 -14.12
N LEU A 155 5.90 -14.53 -13.21
CA LEU A 155 5.00 -13.78 -12.36
C LEU A 155 4.76 -12.34 -12.86
N MET A 156 5.44 -11.94 -13.94
CA MET A 156 5.39 -10.58 -14.46
C MET A 156 4.65 -10.51 -15.80
N GLN A 157 4.00 -9.39 -16.05
CA GLN A 157 3.48 -9.04 -17.37
C GLN A 157 4.64 -8.71 -18.32
N ARG A 158 4.36 -8.62 -19.62
CA ARG A 158 5.36 -8.35 -20.65
C ARG A 158 6.10 -7.01 -20.49
N ASP A 159 5.52 -6.08 -19.75
CA ASP A 159 6.14 -4.79 -19.47
C ASP A 159 7.26 -4.85 -18.40
N GLY A 160 7.38 -5.98 -17.71
CA GLY A 160 8.39 -6.16 -16.65
C GLY A 160 8.20 -5.30 -15.41
N ILE A 161 7.05 -4.65 -15.28
CA ILE A 161 6.72 -3.74 -14.16
C ILE A 161 5.57 -4.30 -13.34
N HIS A 162 4.51 -4.77 -14.01
CA HIS A 162 3.30 -5.23 -13.36
C HIS A 162 3.29 -6.74 -13.14
N PRO A 163 2.87 -7.21 -11.97
CA PRO A 163 2.65 -8.63 -11.72
C PRO A 163 1.47 -9.13 -12.57
N ASN A 164 1.56 -10.35 -13.03
CA ASN A 164 0.48 -11.00 -13.75
C ASN A 164 -0.50 -11.72 -12.80
N GLU A 165 -1.49 -12.42 -13.35
CA GLU A 165 -2.51 -13.15 -12.59
C GLU A 165 -1.88 -14.24 -11.69
N ALA A 166 -0.82 -14.92 -12.14
CA ALA A 166 -0.15 -15.98 -11.37
C ALA A 166 0.55 -15.44 -10.10
N ALA A 167 0.90 -14.15 -10.09
CA ALA A 167 1.49 -13.49 -8.93
C ALA A 167 0.47 -13.13 -7.86
N GLN A 168 -0.79 -12.91 -8.20
CA GLN A 168 -1.78 -12.33 -7.30
C GLN A 168 -2.03 -13.16 -6.03
N PRO A 169 -2.13 -14.50 -6.09
CA PRO A 169 -2.22 -15.32 -4.88
C PRO A 169 -1.01 -15.14 -3.95
N LYS A 170 0.20 -15.04 -4.51
CA LYS A 170 1.44 -14.83 -3.72
C LYS A 170 1.43 -13.46 -3.05
N ILE A 171 0.92 -12.44 -3.72
CA ILE A 171 0.75 -11.09 -3.15
C ILE A 171 -0.28 -11.15 -2.01
N ALA A 172 -1.41 -11.81 -2.20
CA ALA A 172 -2.42 -11.98 -1.16
C ALA A 172 -1.85 -12.74 0.06
N ASP A 173 -1.04 -13.78 -0.14
CA ASP A 173 -0.36 -14.53 0.92
C ASP A 173 0.62 -13.64 1.70
N PHE A 174 1.36 -12.76 1.01
CA PHE A 174 2.24 -11.79 1.63
C PHE A 174 1.48 -10.73 2.43
N MET A 175 0.38 -10.22 1.89
CA MET A 175 -0.42 -9.14 2.50
C MET A 175 -1.20 -9.58 3.73
N GLN A 176 -1.69 -10.81 3.75
CA GLN A 176 -2.58 -11.31 4.80
C GLN A 176 -2.05 -11.12 6.22
N PRO A 177 -0.81 -11.53 6.59
CA PRO A 177 -0.31 -11.36 7.95
C PRO A 177 -0.16 -9.88 8.36
N TRP A 178 0.15 -8.99 7.42
CA TRP A 178 0.23 -7.56 7.69
C TRP A 178 -1.13 -6.94 8.00
N PHE A 179 -2.18 -7.34 7.27
CA PHE A 179 -3.54 -6.91 7.56
C PHE A 179 -4.04 -7.46 8.88
N VAL A 180 -3.81 -8.75 9.17
CA VAL A 180 -4.15 -9.32 10.47
C VAL A 180 -3.46 -8.57 11.60
N SER A 181 -2.14 -8.31 11.47
CA SER A 181 -1.38 -7.57 12.48
C SER A 181 -1.91 -6.16 12.73
N VAL A 182 -2.27 -5.41 11.66
CA VAL A 182 -2.80 -4.06 11.83
C VAL A 182 -4.20 -4.06 12.43
N LEU A 183 -5.00 -5.11 12.19
CA LEU A 183 -6.33 -5.29 12.78
C LEU A 183 -6.25 -5.67 14.27
N GLU A 184 -5.24 -6.43 14.67
CA GLU A 184 -5.06 -6.88 16.05
C GLU A 184 -4.43 -5.81 16.96
N ASN A 185 -3.57 -4.95 16.41
CA ASN A 185 -2.86 -3.89 17.14
C ASN A 185 -3.78 -2.67 17.41
N ARG A 186 -4.84 -2.90 18.19
CA ARG A 186 -5.73 -1.83 18.64
C ARG A 186 -5.05 -1.03 19.77
N PRO A 187 -5.10 0.31 19.73
CA PRO A 187 -4.81 1.06 20.95
C PRO A 187 -5.81 0.59 22.03
N LYS A 188 -5.27 0.22 23.19
CA LYS A 188 -6.13 -0.07 24.35
C LYS A 188 -6.93 1.19 24.65
N ALA A 189 -8.26 1.07 24.62
CA ALA A 189 -9.18 2.15 25.02
C ALA A 189 -8.92 2.57 26.46
#